data_1547a378fc199a358a0b0494351eb198
#
_entry.id   1547a378fc199a358a0b0494351eb198
#
_cell.length_a   1.000
_cell.length_b   1.000
_cell.length_c   1.000
_cell.angle_alpha   90.00
_cell.angle_beta   90.00
_cell.angle_gamma   90.00
#
_symmetry.space_group_name_H-M   'P 1'
#
loop_
_entity.id
_entity.type
_entity.pdbx_description
1 polymer ?
#
loop_
_entity_poly.entity_id
_entity_poly.type
_entity_poly.pdbx_seq_one_letter_code
_entity_poly.pdbx_strand_id
1 'polypeptide(L)'
;MGEKEDLFEASASVVGYIYQLRKALYACIERHGRGLDWCIAIEAGDDIEEITDRGRVLSQLKHRATGVSLTDSSTDLWKTLRIWAHAITHERVDLDGTDLLLLTTADLPAGSVGFLLQPVASGVRNEDRALEALVAAREASVSRENRKAYEAFDKLSEAERRSMVARIQVIGHAPDIDAMEALLLEKVVPAVGHQYAESFLERLEGWFYRRTIRQLRTDEMDAITGEEFDQVFTDLRDQFRPGNLPIDDDIALLEPDPSDHVDMVFVRQLGLINAGGAQLRIAVRDYIRAFTQRSRWSDENLLLPGEISRYERRLVEEWQDIFAEMEDNLGAEATEAEKVAAAKEVYRWATREARRCIRPDCDEPFVAKGSFHILADDLRLGWHIDFLARLMAVLEPAEATSA
;
A
#
# COMPACT_ATOMS: atom_id res chain seq x y z
N MET A 1 31.67 -11.18 17.20
CA MET A 1 31.08 -12.05 16.17
C MET A 1 29.57 -12.19 16.37
N GLY A 2 29.04 -12.26 17.60
CA GLY A 2 27.60 -12.43 17.86
C GLY A 2 26.66 -11.31 17.38
N GLU A 3 27.02 -10.03 17.49
CA GLU A 3 26.11 -8.92 17.08
C GLU A 3 25.84 -8.83 15.57
N LYS A 4 26.76 -9.27 14.72
CA LYS A 4 26.51 -9.29 13.26
C LYS A 4 25.65 -10.46 12.83
N GLU A 5 25.77 -11.62 13.48
CA GLU A 5 24.91 -12.79 13.23
C GLU A 5 23.45 -12.49 13.62
N ASP A 6 23.20 -11.88 14.77
CA ASP A 6 21.84 -11.44 15.20
C ASP A 6 21.18 -10.44 14.24
N LEU A 7 21.97 -9.52 13.67
CA LEU A 7 21.45 -8.55 12.68
C LEU A 7 21.06 -9.22 11.34
N PHE A 8 21.81 -10.20 10.89
CA PHE A 8 21.51 -10.95 9.67
C PHE A 8 20.30 -11.88 9.85
N GLU A 9 20.13 -12.51 11.00
CA GLU A 9 18.95 -13.33 11.30
C GLU A 9 17.69 -12.48 11.41
N ALA A 10 17.75 -11.31 12.03
CA ALA A 10 16.63 -10.37 12.10
C ALA A 10 16.22 -9.87 10.70
N SER A 11 17.18 -9.52 9.86
CA SER A 11 16.90 -9.08 8.48
C SER A 11 16.26 -10.19 7.63
N ALA A 12 16.75 -11.43 7.74
CA ALA A 12 16.20 -12.57 7.03
C ALA A 12 14.75 -12.89 7.47
N SER A 13 14.45 -12.71 8.75
CA SER A 13 13.10 -12.90 9.30
C SER A 13 12.12 -11.84 8.75
N VAL A 14 12.55 -10.57 8.70
CA VAL A 14 11.73 -9.47 8.14
C VAL A 14 11.45 -9.69 6.66
N VAL A 15 12.48 -10.04 5.88
CA VAL A 15 12.33 -10.35 4.45
C VAL A 15 11.37 -11.52 4.23
N GLY A 16 11.48 -12.56 5.06
CA GLY A 16 10.58 -13.72 5.03
C GLY A 16 9.11 -13.32 5.27
N TYR A 17 8.88 -12.44 6.24
CA TYR A 17 7.52 -11.95 6.55
C TYR A 17 6.95 -11.07 5.42
N ILE A 18 7.75 -10.15 4.87
CA ILE A 18 7.32 -9.34 3.70
C ILE A 18 6.99 -10.25 2.52
N TYR A 19 7.78 -11.29 2.30
CA TYR A 19 7.51 -12.27 1.25
C TYR A 19 6.17 -12.99 1.45
N GLN A 20 5.84 -13.39 2.69
CA GLN A 20 4.53 -13.98 3.01
C GLN A 20 3.38 -13.02 2.69
N LEU A 21 3.51 -11.74 3.08
CA LEU A 21 2.51 -10.71 2.79
C LEU A 21 2.28 -10.52 1.28
N ARG A 22 3.36 -10.39 0.50
CA ARG A 22 3.28 -10.26 -0.96
C ARG A 22 2.68 -11.49 -1.62
N LYS A 23 3.02 -12.69 -1.13
CA LYS A 23 2.42 -13.93 -1.65
C LYS A 23 0.94 -14.03 -1.33
N ALA A 24 0.50 -13.64 -0.14
CA ALA A 24 -0.91 -13.59 0.22
C ALA A 24 -1.67 -12.56 -0.61
N LEU A 25 -1.10 -11.37 -0.82
CA LEU A 25 -1.67 -10.36 -1.71
C LEU A 25 -1.78 -10.87 -3.15
N TYR A 26 -0.75 -11.54 -3.65
CA TYR A 26 -0.79 -12.18 -4.96
C TYR A 26 -1.95 -13.18 -5.08
N ALA A 27 -2.17 -14.00 -4.04
CA ALA A 27 -3.29 -14.93 -4.00
C ALA A 27 -4.64 -14.19 -4.02
N CYS A 28 -4.80 -13.08 -3.27
CA CYS A 28 -5.99 -12.24 -3.32
C CYS A 28 -6.28 -11.73 -4.74
N ILE A 29 -5.26 -11.17 -5.41
CA ILE A 29 -5.40 -10.65 -6.78
C ILE A 29 -5.74 -11.78 -7.77
N GLU A 30 -5.12 -12.95 -7.64
CA GLU A 30 -5.43 -14.13 -8.45
C GLU A 30 -6.88 -14.62 -8.29
N ARG A 31 -7.43 -14.53 -7.08
CA ARG A 31 -8.80 -14.92 -6.77
C ARG A 31 -9.83 -13.87 -7.22
N HIS A 32 -9.47 -12.59 -7.13
CA HIS A 32 -10.34 -11.44 -7.39
C HIS A 32 -11.15 -11.57 -8.71
N GLY A 33 -10.57 -12.01 -9.79
CA GLY A 33 -11.28 -12.18 -11.07
C GLY A 33 -12.08 -13.47 -11.22
N ARG A 34 -12.18 -14.31 -10.17
CA ARG A 34 -12.77 -15.68 -10.26
C ARG A 34 -14.04 -15.89 -9.43
N GLY A 35 -14.47 -14.87 -8.68
CA GLY A 35 -15.60 -14.91 -7.76
C GLY A 35 -15.23 -14.35 -6.40
N LEU A 36 -16.21 -14.25 -5.50
CA LEU A 36 -16.02 -13.64 -4.18
C LEU A 36 -16.03 -14.64 -3.02
N ASP A 37 -16.40 -15.91 -3.29
CA ASP A 37 -16.52 -16.97 -2.27
C ASP A 37 -15.15 -17.53 -1.89
N TRP A 38 -14.32 -16.67 -1.28
CA TRP A 38 -13.03 -17.05 -0.73
C TRP A 38 -12.65 -16.16 0.45
N CYS A 39 -11.76 -16.68 1.29
CA CYS A 39 -11.06 -15.86 2.26
C CYS A 39 -9.60 -16.30 2.40
N ILE A 40 -8.76 -15.35 2.79
CA ILE A 40 -7.32 -15.56 3.02
C ILE A 40 -6.97 -15.04 4.41
N ALA A 41 -6.29 -15.87 5.19
CA ALA A 41 -5.75 -15.50 6.49
C ALA A 41 -4.22 -15.75 6.52
N ILE A 42 -3.52 -14.91 7.27
CA ILE A 42 -2.06 -14.99 7.45
C ILE A 42 -1.78 -15.40 8.88
N GLU A 43 -0.83 -16.33 9.09
CA GLU A 43 -0.46 -16.84 10.42
C GLU A 43 -1.64 -17.39 11.25
N ALA A 44 -2.71 -17.88 10.60
CA ALA A 44 -3.86 -18.46 11.28
C ALA A 44 -3.70 -19.96 11.56
N GLY A 45 -3.61 -20.77 10.52
CA GLY A 45 -3.35 -22.21 10.61
C GLY A 45 -1.97 -22.58 10.06
N ASP A 46 -1.43 -21.74 9.22
CA ASP A 46 -0.12 -21.80 8.59
C ASP A 46 0.35 -20.40 8.19
N ASP A 47 1.47 -20.27 7.47
CA ASP A 47 1.97 -18.97 6.99
C ASP A 47 0.88 -18.25 6.18
N ILE A 48 0.20 -18.96 5.28
CA ILE A 48 -1.01 -18.48 4.56
C ILE A 48 -2.06 -19.59 4.54
N GLU A 49 -3.28 -19.24 4.87
CA GLU A 49 -4.44 -20.09 4.78
C GLU A 49 -5.43 -19.52 3.77
N GLU A 50 -5.75 -20.29 2.74
CA GLU A 50 -6.78 -19.97 1.74
C GLU A 50 -7.97 -20.91 1.93
N ILE A 51 -9.17 -20.34 2.04
CA ILE A 51 -10.43 -21.11 2.10
C ILE A 51 -11.28 -20.69 0.91
N THR A 52 -11.81 -21.66 0.18
CA THR A 52 -12.67 -21.48 -0.98
C THR A 52 -13.82 -22.48 -0.92
N ASP A 53 -14.76 -22.38 -1.84
CA ASP A 53 -15.82 -23.39 -2.08
C ASP A 53 -15.28 -24.79 -2.41
N ARG A 54 -14.03 -24.90 -2.85
CA ARG A 54 -13.36 -26.16 -3.23
C ARG A 54 -12.58 -26.82 -2.11
N GLY A 55 -12.40 -26.15 -1.00
CA GLY A 55 -11.64 -26.60 0.14
C GLY A 55 -10.65 -25.58 0.70
N ARG A 56 -9.74 -26.08 1.47
CA ARG A 56 -8.74 -25.29 2.22
C ARG A 56 -7.34 -25.59 1.70
N VAL A 57 -6.51 -24.57 1.60
CA VAL A 57 -5.07 -24.71 1.29
C VAL A 57 -4.27 -24.09 2.42
N LEU A 58 -3.39 -24.87 3.02
CA LEU A 58 -2.43 -24.41 4.03
C LEU A 58 -1.06 -24.31 3.38
N SER A 59 -0.52 -23.10 3.32
CA SER A 59 0.75 -22.81 2.65
C SER A 59 1.85 -22.46 3.64
N GLN A 60 2.97 -23.21 3.60
CA GLN A 60 4.22 -22.86 4.24
C GLN A 60 5.20 -22.27 3.23
N LEU A 61 5.82 -21.17 3.59
CA LEU A 61 6.76 -20.45 2.73
C LEU A 61 8.18 -20.53 3.31
N LYS A 62 9.13 -20.92 2.47
CA LYS A 62 10.56 -21.00 2.85
C LYS A 62 11.40 -20.22 1.85
N HIS A 63 11.73 -18.99 2.22
CA HIS A 63 12.63 -18.14 1.44
C HIS A 63 14.08 -18.47 1.79
N ARG A 64 14.89 -18.84 0.80
CA ARG A 64 16.31 -19.20 0.95
C ARG A 64 17.16 -18.48 -0.08
N ALA A 65 18.43 -18.30 0.25
CA ALA A 65 19.40 -17.74 -0.70
C ALA A 65 19.52 -18.62 -1.95
N THR A 66 19.89 -18.04 -3.06
CA THR A 66 20.08 -18.73 -4.35
C THR A 66 21.09 -19.86 -4.22
N GLY A 67 20.78 -21.01 -4.85
CA GLY A 67 21.66 -22.19 -4.88
C GLY A 67 21.54 -23.12 -3.64
N VAL A 68 20.58 -22.88 -2.78
CA VAL A 68 20.24 -23.80 -1.68
C VAL A 68 19.29 -24.89 -2.20
N SER A 69 19.49 -26.15 -1.79
CA SER A 69 18.65 -27.27 -2.16
C SER A 69 17.78 -27.74 -0.99
N LEU A 70 16.51 -28.06 -1.26
CA LEU A 70 15.63 -28.73 -0.32
C LEU A 70 15.87 -30.25 -0.35
N THR A 71 16.77 -30.72 0.49
CA THR A 71 17.08 -32.15 0.63
C THR A 71 16.15 -32.84 1.62
N ASP A 72 16.13 -34.18 1.63
CA ASP A 72 15.29 -34.98 2.53
C ASP A 72 15.63 -34.81 4.02
N SER A 73 16.79 -34.29 4.35
CA SER A 73 17.22 -33.93 5.71
C SER A 73 17.09 -32.46 6.04
N SER A 74 16.62 -31.63 5.11
CA SER A 74 16.50 -30.17 5.29
C SER A 74 15.62 -29.85 6.49
N THR A 75 16.10 -28.94 7.31
CA THR A 75 15.37 -28.43 8.48
C THR A 75 14.03 -27.76 8.09
N ASP A 76 13.99 -27.09 6.95
CA ASP A 76 12.76 -26.46 6.45
C ASP A 76 11.67 -27.47 6.13
N LEU A 77 12.01 -28.54 5.43
CA LEU A 77 11.08 -29.63 5.15
C LEU A 77 10.54 -30.23 6.47
N TRP A 78 11.41 -30.54 7.40
CA TRP A 78 11.02 -31.19 8.65
C TRP A 78 10.29 -30.24 9.61
N LYS A 79 10.62 -28.95 9.65
CA LYS A 79 9.82 -27.94 10.38
C LYS A 79 8.40 -27.84 9.84
N THR A 80 8.25 -27.83 8.52
CA THR A 80 6.94 -27.81 7.86
C THR A 80 6.13 -29.08 8.17
N LEU A 81 6.73 -30.25 7.99
CA LEU A 81 6.09 -31.53 8.33
C LEU A 81 5.67 -31.61 9.80
N ARG A 82 6.47 -31.03 10.72
CA ARG A 82 6.11 -30.95 12.14
C ARG A 82 4.83 -30.14 12.38
N ILE A 83 4.69 -28.99 11.71
CA ILE A 83 3.51 -28.12 11.84
C ILE A 83 2.28 -28.92 11.40
N TRP A 84 2.32 -29.50 10.23
CA TRP A 84 1.20 -30.28 9.68
C TRP A 84 0.90 -31.54 10.48
N ALA A 85 1.91 -32.31 10.89
CA ALA A 85 1.72 -33.46 11.75
C ALA A 85 1.08 -33.09 13.09
N HIS A 86 1.49 -31.96 13.67
CA HIS A 86 0.89 -31.47 14.90
C HIS A 86 -0.59 -31.04 14.69
N ALA A 87 -0.89 -30.37 13.59
CA ALA A 87 -2.25 -29.97 13.25
C ALA A 87 -3.17 -31.19 13.04
N ILE A 88 -2.69 -32.24 12.36
CA ILE A 88 -3.41 -33.49 12.15
C ILE A 88 -3.65 -34.20 13.49
N THR A 89 -2.60 -34.39 14.31
CA THR A 89 -2.70 -35.08 15.60
C THR A 89 -3.66 -34.40 16.58
N HIS A 90 -3.89 -33.10 16.45
CA HIS A 90 -4.79 -32.31 17.30
C HIS A 90 -6.13 -32.00 16.61
N GLU A 91 -6.47 -32.70 15.54
CA GLU A 91 -7.72 -32.56 14.80
C GLU A 91 -8.04 -31.12 14.34
N ARG A 92 -6.99 -30.31 14.12
CA ARG A 92 -7.13 -28.92 13.63
C ARG A 92 -7.26 -28.85 12.10
N VAL A 93 -6.91 -29.93 11.41
CA VAL A 93 -6.92 -30.02 9.95
C VAL A 93 -7.60 -31.33 9.56
N ASP A 94 -8.66 -31.21 8.75
CA ASP A 94 -9.27 -32.30 8.03
C ASP A 94 -8.58 -32.46 6.67
N LEU A 95 -7.87 -33.55 6.49
CA LEU A 95 -7.14 -33.84 5.24
C LEU A 95 -8.06 -34.11 4.04
N ASP A 96 -9.31 -34.48 4.24
CA ASP A 96 -10.22 -34.77 3.12
C ASP A 96 -10.57 -33.51 2.32
N GLY A 97 -10.55 -32.33 2.96
CA GLY A 97 -10.83 -31.05 2.33
C GLY A 97 -9.64 -30.08 2.30
N THR A 98 -8.43 -30.50 2.69
CA THR A 98 -7.29 -29.61 2.85
C THR A 98 -6.09 -30.07 2.02
N ASP A 99 -5.56 -29.18 1.19
CA ASP A 99 -4.28 -29.33 0.52
C ASP A 99 -3.17 -28.64 1.32
N LEU A 100 -1.99 -29.26 1.35
CA LEU A 100 -0.80 -28.79 2.07
C LEU A 100 0.26 -28.35 1.07
N LEU A 101 0.60 -27.08 1.05
CA LEU A 101 1.48 -26.49 0.05
C LEU A 101 2.78 -25.99 0.68
N LEU A 102 3.91 -26.53 0.26
CA LEU A 102 5.25 -26.01 0.60
C LEU A 102 5.79 -25.23 -0.61
N LEU A 103 5.92 -23.91 -0.47
CA LEU A 103 6.60 -23.08 -1.44
C LEU A 103 8.02 -22.78 -0.95
N THR A 104 9.00 -23.00 -1.81
CA THR A 104 10.38 -22.70 -1.49
C THR A 104 11.13 -22.13 -2.69
N THR A 105 12.00 -21.16 -2.43
CA THR A 105 12.94 -20.64 -3.45
C THR A 105 14.09 -21.61 -3.72
N ALA A 106 14.23 -22.67 -2.91
CA ALA A 106 15.28 -23.68 -3.05
C ALA A 106 15.07 -24.61 -4.26
N ASP A 107 16.16 -25.18 -4.74
CA ASP A 107 16.15 -26.24 -5.75
C ASP A 107 15.58 -27.54 -5.17
N LEU A 108 14.92 -28.34 -5.99
CA LEU A 108 14.43 -29.68 -5.64
C LEU A 108 15.32 -30.75 -6.30
N PRO A 109 16.27 -31.36 -5.58
CA PRO A 109 17.12 -32.39 -6.15
C PRO A 109 16.32 -33.57 -6.71
N ALA A 110 16.68 -34.07 -7.88
CA ALA A 110 15.99 -35.19 -8.51
C ALA A 110 15.92 -36.40 -7.58
N GLY A 111 14.72 -36.95 -7.38
CA GLY A 111 14.45 -38.07 -6.52
C GLY A 111 14.31 -37.74 -5.01
N SER A 112 14.48 -36.47 -4.61
CA SER A 112 14.18 -36.03 -3.24
C SER A 112 12.68 -36.01 -2.96
N VAL A 113 12.32 -35.98 -1.68
CA VAL A 113 10.91 -35.84 -1.24
C VAL A 113 10.25 -34.64 -1.91
N GLY A 114 10.90 -33.46 -1.90
CA GLY A 114 10.38 -32.26 -2.55
C GLY A 114 10.15 -32.45 -4.04
N PHE A 115 11.07 -33.11 -4.75
CA PHE A 115 10.93 -33.41 -6.17
C PHE A 115 9.78 -34.39 -6.44
N LEU A 116 9.62 -35.43 -5.62
CA LEU A 116 8.59 -36.45 -5.76
C LEU A 116 7.19 -35.95 -5.38
N LEU A 117 7.08 -34.86 -4.62
CA LEU A 117 5.81 -34.25 -4.21
C LEU A 117 5.48 -32.99 -5.01
N GLN A 118 6.11 -32.77 -6.16
CA GLN A 118 5.68 -31.69 -7.07
C GLN A 118 4.21 -31.89 -7.51
N PRO A 119 3.53 -30.82 -7.95
CA PRO A 119 2.16 -30.91 -8.48
C PRO A 119 2.02 -32.03 -9.54
N VAL A 120 0.86 -32.64 -9.62
CA VAL A 120 0.57 -33.75 -10.58
C VAL A 120 0.95 -33.36 -12.03
N ALA A 121 0.74 -32.13 -12.41
CA ALA A 121 1.06 -31.61 -13.73
C ALA A 121 2.57 -31.70 -14.10
N SER A 122 3.46 -31.85 -13.12
CA SER A 122 4.90 -32.03 -13.36
C SER A 122 5.26 -33.38 -13.97
N GLY A 123 4.39 -34.37 -13.82
CA GLY A 123 4.60 -35.74 -14.30
C GLY A 123 5.63 -36.55 -13.50
N VAL A 124 6.21 -35.99 -12.44
CA VAL A 124 7.23 -36.68 -11.62
C VAL A 124 6.72 -37.11 -10.24
N ARG A 125 5.46 -36.75 -9.90
CA ARG A 125 4.87 -37.05 -8.60
C ARG A 125 4.80 -38.54 -8.31
N ASN A 126 5.27 -38.94 -7.11
CA ASN A 126 5.19 -40.32 -6.63
C ASN A 126 5.15 -40.32 -5.10
N GLU A 127 3.95 -40.47 -4.56
CA GLU A 127 3.67 -40.35 -3.12
C GLU A 127 4.25 -41.52 -2.31
N ASP A 128 4.20 -42.73 -2.85
CA ASP A 128 4.76 -43.92 -2.18
C ASP A 128 6.27 -43.78 -2.01
N ARG A 129 7.00 -43.43 -3.07
CA ARG A 129 8.44 -43.18 -3.00
C ARG A 129 8.79 -42.00 -2.11
N ALA A 130 7.98 -40.97 -2.07
CA ALA A 130 8.18 -39.82 -1.20
C ALA A 130 8.03 -40.25 0.29
N LEU A 131 7.03 -41.05 0.61
CA LEU A 131 6.85 -41.59 1.95
C LEU A 131 8.03 -42.51 2.37
N GLU A 132 8.45 -43.39 1.47
CA GLU A 132 9.64 -44.25 1.71
C GLU A 132 10.89 -43.39 1.98
N ALA A 133 11.13 -42.31 1.19
CA ALA A 133 12.26 -41.41 1.37
C ALA A 133 12.17 -40.64 2.71
N LEU A 134 10.97 -40.19 3.12
CA LEU A 134 10.77 -39.57 4.44
C LEU A 134 11.10 -40.52 5.58
N VAL A 135 10.62 -41.76 5.51
CA VAL A 135 10.91 -42.78 6.54
C VAL A 135 12.42 -43.06 6.59
N ALA A 136 13.06 -43.29 5.45
CA ALA A 136 14.49 -43.52 5.36
C ALA A 136 15.32 -42.35 5.91
N ALA A 137 14.96 -41.10 5.56
CA ALA A 137 15.62 -39.89 6.07
C ALA A 137 15.47 -39.79 7.61
N ARG A 138 14.27 -40.11 8.13
CA ARG A 138 14.00 -40.14 9.56
C ARG A 138 14.87 -41.20 10.30
N GLU A 139 14.97 -42.40 9.76
CA GLU A 139 15.74 -43.51 10.37
C GLU A 139 17.26 -43.26 10.33
N ALA A 140 17.77 -42.74 9.25
CA ALA A 140 19.18 -42.44 9.05
C ALA A 140 19.68 -41.21 9.81
N SER A 141 18.79 -40.31 10.23
CA SER A 141 19.17 -39.00 10.76
C SER A 141 19.45 -38.98 12.24
N VAL A 142 20.58 -38.38 12.61
CA VAL A 142 20.98 -38.06 14.00
C VAL A 142 20.82 -36.55 14.30
N SER A 143 20.14 -35.79 13.44
CA SER A 143 19.95 -34.35 13.57
C SER A 143 19.23 -33.99 14.88
N ARG A 144 19.90 -33.19 15.71
CA ARG A 144 19.29 -32.64 16.93
C ARG A 144 18.26 -31.59 16.62
N GLU A 145 18.45 -30.84 15.55
CA GLU A 145 17.56 -29.77 15.12
C GLU A 145 16.21 -30.33 14.65
N ASN A 146 16.20 -31.40 13.89
CA ASN A 146 14.99 -32.03 13.38
C ASN A 146 14.29 -32.98 14.39
N ARG A 147 14.89 -33.22 15.57
CA ARG A 147 14.37 -34.21 16.55
C ARG A 147 12.86 -34.00 16.85
N LYS A 148 12.43 -32.77 17.13
CA LYS A 148 11.02 -32.48 17.43
C LYS A 148 10.11 -32.76 16.23
N ALA A 149 10.62 -32.61 15.02
CA ALA A 149 9.88 -32.91 13.81
C ALA A 149 9.74 -34.42 13.60
N TYR A 150 10.79 -35.15 13.84
CA TYR A 150 10.75 -36.61 13.81
C TYR A 150 9.77 -37.17 14.84
N GLU A 151 9.81 -36.70 16.08
CA GLU A 151 8.87 -37.08 17.13
C GLU A 151 7.41 -36.82 16.76
N ALA A 152 7.12 -35.69 16.07
CA ALA A 152 5.79 -35.39 15.60
C ALA A 152 5.35 -36.31 14.44
N PHE A 153 6.23 -36.56 13.49
CA PHE A 153 5.99 -37.49 12.39
C PHE A 153 5.76 -38.92 12.86
N ASP A 154 6.54 -39.36 13.88
CA ASP A 154 6.43 -40.69 14.46
C ASP A 154 5.10 -40.92 15.21
N LYS A 155 4.44 -39.87 15.68
CA LYS A 155 3.11 -39.96 16.33
C LYS A 155 1.97 -40.23 15.34
N LEU A 156 2.17 -39.93 14.07
CA LEU A 156 1.18 -40.22 13.03
C LEU A 156 1.16 -41.74 12.76
N SER A 157 -0.02 -42.31 12.65
CA SER A 157 -0.22 -43.64 12.13
C SER A 157 0.24 -43.76 10.66
N GLU A 158 0.45 -44.96 10.17
CA GLU A 158 0.81 -45.18 8.76
C GLU A 158 -0.27 -44.59 7.79
N ALA A 159 -1.53 -44.76 8.13
CA ALA A 159 -2.64 -44.20 7.35
C ALA A 159 -2.61 -42.65 7.31
N GLU A 160 -2.37 -42.02 8.46
CA GLU A 160 -2.27 -40.55 8.52
C GLU A 160 -1.03 -40.03 7.78
N ARG A 161 0.10 -40.70 7.83
CA ARG A 161 1.31 -40.37 7.03
C ARG A 161 1.00 -40.44 5.53
N ARG A 162 0.35 -41.50 5.07
CA ARG A 162 -0.06 -41.66 3.67
C ARG A 162 -1.04 -40.55 3.25
N SER A 163 -2.07 -40.30 4.05
CA SER A 163 -3.04 -39.22 3.78
C SER A 163 -2.37 -37.84 3.75
N MET A 164 -1.47 -37.55 4.70
CA MET A 164 -0.72 -36.30 4.71
C MET A 164 0.13 -36.15 3.43
N VAL A 165 0.93 -37.16 3.09
CA VAL A 165 1.81 -37.13 1.90
C VAL A 165 1.00 -36.96 0.61
N ALA A 166 -0.17 -37.59 0.52
CA ALA A 166 -1.07 -37.45 -0.64
C ALA A 166 -1.57 -36.01 -0.84
N ARG A 167 -1.68 -35.25 0.23
CA ARG A 167 -2.13 -33.83 0.20
C ARG A 167 -1.00 -32.83 0.04
N ILE A 168 0.24 -33.22 0.29
CA ILE A 168 1.39 -32.32 0.17
C ILE A 168 1.70 -32.06 -1.31
N GLN A 169 1.87 -30.79 -1.65
CA GLN A 169 2.47 -30.33 -2.89
C GLN A 169 3.70 -29.46 -2.55
N VAL A 170 4.80 -29.66 -3.28
CA VAL A 170 6.02 -28.89 -3.13
C VAL A 170 6.30 -28.13 -4.43
N ILE A 171 6.40 -26.82 -4.33
CA ILE A 171 6.79 -25.94 -5.43
C ILE A 171 8.19 -25.40 -5.10
N GLY A 172 9.17 -25.86 -5.84
CA GLY A 172 10.53 -25.33 -5.81
C GLY A 172 10.69 -24.16 -6.78
N HIS A 173 11.83 -23.48 -6.70
CA HIS A 173 12.09 -22.29 -7.53
C HIS A 173 10.96 -21.25 -7.46
N ALA A 174 10.28 -21.15 -6.30
CA ALA A 174 9.29 -20.10 -6.11
C ALA A 174 9.96 -18.74 -6.32
N PRO A 175 9.24 -17.75 -6.87
CA PRO A 175 9.78 -16.41 -7.06
C PRO A 175 10.40 -15.89 -5.77
N ASP A 176 11.55 -15.23 -5.84
CA ASP A 176 12.09 -14.49 -4.72
C ASP A 176 11.31 -13.18 -4.47
N ILE A 177 11.74 -12.38 -3.52
CA ILE A 177 11.00 -11.17 -3.14
C ILE A 177 10.90 -10.15 -4.27
N ASP A 178 11.95 -10.03 -5.09
CA ASP A 178 12.00 -9.08 -6.21
C ASP A 178 11.16 -9.58 -7.38
N ALA A 179 11.26 -10.88 -7.70
CA ALA A 179 10.41 -11.52 -8.71
C ALA A 179 8.93 -11.52 -8.30
N MET A 180 8.61 -11.60 -7.00
CA MET A 180 7.23 -11.49 -6.50
C MET A 180 6.66 -10.09 -6.74
N GLU A 181 7.44 -9.02 -6.57
CA GLU A 181 7.03 -7.66 -6.90
C GLU A 181 6.72 -7.52 -8.39
N ALA A 182 7.61 -8.01 -9.26
CA ALA A 182 7.38 -8.01 -10.70
C ALA A 182 6.08 -8.75 -11.09
N LEU A 183 5.79 -9.88 -10.45
CA LEU A 183 4.54 -10.63 -10.66
C LEU A 183 3.31 -9.84 -10.19
N LEU A 184 3.39 -9.15 -9.05
CA LEU A 184 2.30 -8.31 -8.55
C LEU A 184 2.04 -7.16 -9.53
N LEU A 185 3.08 -6.49 -10.02
CA LEU A 185 2.98 -5.44 -11.03
C LEU A 185 2.31 -5.96 -12.30
N GLU A 186 2.74 -7.12 -12.82
CA GLU A 186 2.12 -7.75 -13.98
C GLU A 186 0.61 -8.00 -13.79
N LYS A 187 0.22 -8.42 -12.58
CA LYS A 187 -1.19 -8.71 -12.26
C LYS A 187 -2.07 -7.47 -12.17
N VAL A 188 -1.54 -6.33 -11.75
CA VAL A 188 -2.34 -5.09 -11.60
C VAL A 188 -2.39 -4.26 -12.89
N VAL A 189 -1.45 -4.44 -13.82
CA VAL A 189 -1.43 -3.75 -15.12
C VAL A 189 -2.76 -3.80 -15.87
N PRO A 190 -3.49 -4.94 -15.97
CA PRO A 190 -4.79 -4.98 -16.65
C PRO A 190 -5.86 -4.08 -16.01
N ALA A 191 -5.72 -3.74 -14.73
CA ALA A 191 -6.70 -2.94 -14.01
C ALA A 191 -6.47 -1.43 -14.22
N VAL A 192 -5.21 -0.98 -14.27
CA VAL A 192 -4.86 0.46 -14.26
C VAL A 192 -3.91 0.88 -15.39
N GLY A 193 -3.36 -0.06 -16.15
CA GLY A 193 -2.35 0.19 -17.17
C GLY A 193 -0.93 0.32 -16.62
N HIS A 194 0.07 0.18 -17.49
CA HIS A 194 1.50 0.21 -17.11
C HIS A 194 1.90 1.51 -16.40
N GLN A 195 1.34 2.63 -16.83
CA GLN A 195 1.69 3.95 -16.32
C GLN A 195 1.39 4.11 -14.82
N TYR A 196 0.36 3.44 -14.32
CA TYR A 196 -0.12 3.60 -12.95
C TYR A 196 0.10 2.37 -12.06
N ALA A 197 0.70 1.30 -12.60
CA ALA A 197 0.80 0.02 -11.91
C ALA A 197 1.59 0.11 -10.60
N GLU A 198 2.72 0.83 -10.58
CA GLU A 198 3.53 1.02 -9.38
C GLU A 198 2.75 1.78 -8.30
N SER A 199 2.23 2.96 -8.62
CA SER A 199 1.46 3.78 -7.67
C SER A 199 0.21 3.08 -7.14
N PHE A 200 -0.45 2.28 -7.98
CA PHE A 200 -1.59 1.46 -7.58
C PHE A 200 -1.16 0.36 -6.62
N LEU A 201 -0.08 -0.37 -6.96
CA LEU A 201 0.41 -1.48 -6.14
C LEU A 201 0.88 -0.99 -4.76
N GLU A 202 1.60 0.12 -4.67
CA GLU A 202 2.03 0.71 -3.40
C GLU A 202 0.85 1.00 -2.45
N ARG A 203 -0.24 1.56 -2.98
CA ARG A 203 -1.46 1.84 -2.21
C ARG A 203 -2.17 0.57 -1.80
N LEU A 204 -2.25 -0.42 -2.68
CA LEU A 204 -2.84 -1.73 -2.40
C LEU A 204 -2.03 -2.48 -1.35
N GLU A 205 -0.69 -2.52 -1.45
CA GLU A 205 0.21 -3.08 -0.43
C GLU A 205 0.06 -2.34 0.90
N GLY A 206 -0.03 -1.02 0.89
CA GLY A 206 -0.25 -0.20 2.08
C GLY A 206 -1.55 -0.55 2.81
N TRP A 207 -2.65 -0.71 2.07
CA TRP A 207 -3.91 -1.19 2.64
C TRP A 207 -3.78 -2.62 3.17
N PHE A 208 -3.22 -3.53 2.37
CA PHE A 208 -3.08 -4.94 2.72
C PHE A 208 -2.25 -5.13 3.99
N TYR A 209 -1.14 -4.40 4.12
CA TYR A 209 -0.30 -4.40 5.31
C TYR A 209 -1.08 -3.94 6.56
N ARG A 210 -1.79 -2.81 6.49
CA ARG A 210 -2.62 -2.33 7.61
C ARG A 210 -3.72 -3.33 7.98
N ARG A 211 -4.34 -3.94 6.99
CA ARG A 211 -5.39 -4.95 7.18
C ARG A 211 -4.85 -6.21 7.85
N THR A 212 -3.68 -6.68 7.42
CA THR A 212 -3.00 -7.84 8.03
C THR A 212 -2.61 -7.56 9.49
N ILE A 213 -2.06 -6.39 9.80
CA ILE A 213 -1.78 -6.00 11.20
C ILE A 213 -3.04 -6.07 12.06
N ARG A 214 -4.18 -5.65 11.54
CA ARG A 214 -5.46 -5.75 12.27
C ARG A 214 -5.82 -7.20 12.53
N GLN A 215 -5.74 -8.05 11.53
CA GLN A 215 -5.98 -9.49 11.66
C GLN A 215 -5.09 -10.13 12.74
N LEU A 216 -3.79 -9.84 12.73
CA LEU A 216 -2.83 -10.42 13.68
C LEU A 216 -3.01 -9.93 15.14
N ARG A 217 -3.77 -8.87 15.35
CA ARG A 217 -4.04 -8.31 16.69
C ARG A 217 -5.34 -8.81 17.31
N THR A 218 -6.16 -9.53 16.55
CA THR A 218 -7.41 -10.12 17.01
C THR A 218 -7.21 -11.59 17.31
N ASP A 219 -7.80 -12.07 18.42
CA ASP A 219 -7.74 -13.50 18.80
C ASP A 219 -8.71 -14.36 17.96
N GLU A 220 -9.63 -13.74 17.23
CA GLU A 220 -10.57 -14.39 16.33
C GLU A 220 -10.03 -14.41 14.90
N MET A 221 -10.44 -15.42 14.11
CA MET A 221 -10.06 -15.48 12.69
C MET A 221 -10.74 -14.34 11.91
N ASP A 222 -10.02 -13.26 11.72
CA ASP A 222 -10.44 -12.08 10.95
C ASP A 222 -9.81 -12.12 9.54
N ALA A 223 -10.20 -13.15 8.76
CA ALA A 223 -9.67 -13.36 7.42
C ALA A 223 -10.11 -12.26 6.44
N ILE A 224 -9.28 -11.96 5.45
CA ILE A 224 -9.62 -11.08 4.33
C ILE A 224 -10.58 -11.84 3.41
N THR A 225 -11.79 -11.31 3.23
CA THR A 225 -12.79 -11.94 2.35
C THR A 225 -12.70 -11.41 0.91
N GLY A 226 -13.26 -12.18 -0.02
CA GLY A 226 -13.33 -11.78 -1.43
C GLY A 226 -14.10 -10.48 -1.62
N GLU A 227 -15.22 -10.29 -0.89
CA GLU A 227 -15.99 -9.05 -0.97
C GLU A 227 -15.21 -7.85 -0.44
N GLU A 228 -14.52 -7.99 0.72
CA GLU A 228 -13.69 -6.90 1.28
C GLU A 228 -12.58 -6.51 0.29
N PHE A 229 -11.92 -7.50 -0.29
CA PHE A 229 -10.85 -7.25 -1.25
C PHE A 229 -11.35 -6.61 -2.54
N ASP A 230 -12.46 -7.11 -3.10
CA ASP A 230 -13.08 -6.59 -4.33
C ASP A 230 -13.50 -5.12 -4.17
N GLN A 231 -14.10 -4.79 -3.04
CA GLN A 231 -14.49 -3.42 -2.74
C GLN A 231 -13.28 -2.49 -2.75
N VAL A 232 -12.24 -2.82 -2.00
CA VAL A 232 -11.04 -1.97 -1.90
C VAL A 232 -10.29 -1.89 -3.22
N PHE A 233 -10.14 -3.03 -3.91
CA PHE A 233 -9.47 -3.07 -5.21
C PHE A 233 -10.19 -2.20 -6.25
N THR A 234 -11.52 -2.26 -6.27
CA THR A 234 -12.35 -1.48 -7.17
C THR A 234 -12.33 0.01 -6.83
N ASP A 235 -12.49 0.38 -5.57
CA ASP A 235 -12.44 1.76 -5.10
C ASP A 235 -11.07 2.39 -5.42
N LEU A 236 -10.00 1.64 -5.19
CA LEU A 236 -8.66 2.10 -5.49
C LEU A 236 -8.43 2.24 -7.01
N ARG A 237 -8.84 1.25 -7.81
CA ARG A 237 -8.75 1.29 -9.27
C ARG A 237 -9.47 2.50 -9.87
N ASP A 238 -10.62 2.84 -9.32
CA ASP A 238 -11.44 3.94 -9.82
C ASP A 238 -10.79 5.32 -9.61
N GLN A 239 -9.85 5.42 -8.67
CA GLN A 239 -9.04 6.62 -8.48
C GLN A 239 -7.99 6.83 -9.59
N PHE A 240 -7.64 5.78 -10.34
CA PHE A 240 -6.69 5.83 -11.46
C PHE A 240 -7.37 5.95 -12.84
N ARG A 241 -8.69 6.19 -12.89
CA ARG A 241 -9.40 6.46 -14.15
C ARG A 241 -8.93 7.79 -14.75
N PRO A 242 -9.00 7.97 -16.08
CA PRO A 242 -8.55 9.20 -16.76
C PRO A 242 -9.19 10.48 -16.21
N GLY A 243 -10.41 10.39 -15.68
CA GLY A 243 -11.14 11.52 -15.07
C GLY A 243 -10.80 11.80 -13.62
N ASN A 244 -9.96 10.99 -12.98
CA ASN A 244 -9.67 11.05 -11.56
C ASN A 244 -8.16 11.09 -11.25
N LEU A 245 -7.83 11.35 -10.00
CA LEU A 245 -6.49 11.27 -9.42
C LEU A 245 -6.63 10.74 -7.99
N PRO A 246 -5.71 9.87 -7.53
CA PRO A 246 -5.79 9.33 -6.18
C PRO A 246 -5.59 10.41 -5.12
N ILE A 247 -6.42 10.36 -4.09
CA ILE A 247 -6.28 11.17 -2.87
C ILE A 247 -5.75 10.25 -1.77
N ASP A 248 -4.62 10.62 -1.21
CA ASP A 248 -3.95 9.82 -0.20
C ASP A 248 -4.44 10.17 1.21
N ASP A 249 -4.89 9.17 1.97
CA ASP A 249 -5.44 9.35 3.31
C ASP A 249 -4.47 10.03 4.28
N ASP A 250 -3.19 9.71 4.20
CA ASP A 250 -2.15 10.32 5.02
C ASP A 250 -2.03 11.83 4.77
N ILE A 251 -2.29 12.28 3.54
CA ILE A 251 -2.33 13.71 3.18
C ILE A 251 -3.67 14.33 3.55
N ALA A 252 -4.78 13.66 3.25
CA ALA A 252 -6.12 14.16 3.56
C ALA A 252 -6.35 14.36 5.06
N LEU A 253 -5.62 13.65 5.90
CA LEU A 253 -5.69 13.73 7.36
C LEU A 253 -4.62 14.62 8.01
N LEU A 254 -3.75 15.29 7.22
CA LEU A 254 -2.74 16.20 7.76
C LEU A 254 -3.39 17.37 8.52
N GLU A 255 -2.90 17.67 9.72
CA GLU A 255 -3.30 18.82 10.53
C GLU A 255 -2.03 19.62 10.93
N PRO A 256 -1.49 20.45 9.99
CA PRO A 256 -0.29 21.24 10.23
C PRO A 256 -0.53 22.32 11.29
N ASP A 257 0.53 22.67 12.05
CA ASP A 257 0.47 23.80 12.96
C ASP A 257 0.62 25.13 12.18
N PRO A 258 -0.36 26.04 12.24
CA PRO A 258 -0.27 27.33 11.55
C PRO A 258 0.91 28.19 11.98
N SER A 259 1.46 27.99 13.20
CA SER A 259 2.61 28.75 13.69
C SER A 259 3.88 28.52 12.89
N ASP A 260 4.01 27.36 12.26
CA ASP A 260 5.18 27.00 11.44
C ASP A 260 5.14 27.67 10.04
N HIS A 261 4.04 28.34 9.70
CA HIS A 261 3.77 28.86 8.36
C HIS A 261 3.48 30.37 8.34
N VAL A 262 3.73 31.08 9.43
CA VAL A 262 3.39 32.51 9.59
C VAL A 262 4.11 33.44 8.58
N ASP A 263 5.26 33.02 8.10
CA ASP A 263 6.09 33.81 7.17
C ASP A 263 5.70 33.63 5.69
N MET A 264 4.80 32.70 5.39
CA MET A 264 4.34 32.47 4.01
C MET A 264 3.57 33.66 3.46
N VAL A 265 3.72 33.92 2.17
CA VAL A 265 3.14 35.08 1.51
C VAL A 265 1.61 35.04 1.53
N PHE A 266 1.01 33.85 1.29
CA PHE A 266 -0.44 33.71 1.36
C PHE A 266 -0.99 33.99 2.77
N VAL A 267 -0.23 33.67 3.83
CA VAL A 267 -0.62 33.98 5.21
C VAL A 267 -0.61 35.49 5.44
N ARG A 268 0.40 36.19 4.93
CA ARG A 268 0.46 37.66 4.97
C ARG A 268 -0.70 38.27 4.18
N GLN A 269 -1.10 37.70 3.03
CA GLN A 269 -2.29 38.10 2.29
C GLN A 269 -3.57 37.97 3.12
N LEU A 270 -3.71 36.91 3.88
CA LEU A 270 -4.84 36.71 4.82
C LEU A 270 -4.84 37.76 5.93
N GLY A 271 -3.67 38.21 6.36
CA GLY A 271 -3.54 39.35 7.28
C GLY A 271 -4.08 40.65 6.70
N LEU A 272 -3.86 40.93 5.41
CA LEU A 272 -4.39 42.13 4.74
C LEU A 272 -5.92 42.22 4.74
N ILE A 273 -6.61 41.09 4.78
CA ILE A 273 -8.07 41.00 4.83
C ILE A 273 -8.60 40.75 6.25
N ASN A 274 -7.78 40.88 7.27
CA ASN A 274 -8.14 40.60 8.66
C ASN A 274 -8.84 39.24 8.83
N ALA A 275 -8.26 38.16 8.25
CA ALA A 275 -8.73 36.81 8.43
C ALA A 275 -8.57 36.36 9.89
N GLY A 276 -9.61 35.76 10.48
CA GLY A 276 -9.52 35.25 11.86
C GLY A 276 -8.68 33.98 11.97
N GLY A 277 -8.21 33.69 13.20
CA GLY A 277 -7.33 32.54 13.46
C GLY A 277 -7.92 31.19 13.01
N ALA A 278 -9.24 31.02 13.03
CA ALA A 278 -9.87 29.80 12.50
C ALA A 278 -9.75 29.69 10.97
N GLN A 279 -9.92 30.81 10.26
CA GLN A 279 -9.74 30.84 8.81
C GLN A 279 -8.29 30.57 8.42
N LEU A 280 -7.34 31.13 9.20
CA LEU A 280 -5.92 30.88 8.99
C LEU A 280 -5.56 29.40 9.13
N ARG A 281 -6.04 28.73 10.18
CA ARG A 281 -5.82 27.28 10.36
C ARG A 281 -6.32 26.47 9.18
N ILE A 282 -7.52 26.78 8.70
CA ILE A 282 -8.11 26.09 7.55
C ILE A 282 -7.29 26.36 6.28
N ALA A 283 -6.85 27.59 6.05
CA ALA A 283 -6.08 27.97 4.88
C ALA A 283 -4.71 27.25 4.85
N VAL A 284 -4.00 27.24 5.99
CA VAL A 284 -2.71 26.53 6.11
C VAL A 284 -2.89 25.02 5.88
N ARG A 285 -3.92 24.43 6.48
CA ARG A 285 -4.25 23.02 6.27
C ARG A 285 -4.50 22.71 4.80
N ASP A 286 -5.38 23.46 4.15
CA ASP A 286 -5.77 23.23 2.75
C ASP A 286 -4.56 23.49 1.81
N TYR A 287 -3.72 24.48 2.11
CA TYR A 287 -2.47 24.73 1.38
C TYR A 287 -1.52 23.52 1.46
N ILE A 288 -1.20 23.07 2.67
CA ILE A 288 -0.23 21.98 2.87
C ILE A 288 -0.73 20.67 2.25
N ARG A 289 -2.01 20.34 2.43
CA ARG A 289 -2.62 19.17 1.80
C ARG A 289 -2.53 19.22 0.27
N ALA A 290 -2.93 20.35 -0.33
CA ALA A 290 -2.88 20.51 -1.78
C ALA A 290 -1.45 20.50 -2.33
N PHE A 291 -0.52 21.16 -1.65
CA PHE A 291 0.87 21.21 -2.06
C PHE A 291 1.49 19.80 -2.02
N THR A 292 1.31 19.07 -0.92
CA THR A 292 1.83 17.72 -0.75
C THR A 292 1.20 16.75 -1.75
N GLN A 293 -0.12 16.81 -1.93
CA GLN A 293 -0.83 15.93 -2.86
C GLN A 293 -0.42 16.17 -4.32
N ARG A 294 -0.32 17.42 -4.74
CA ARG A 294 0.11 17.80 -6.10
C ARG A 294 1.56 17.40 -6.36
N SER A 295 2.45 17.54 -5.36
CA SER A 295 3.84 17.08 -5.42
C SER A 295 3.90 15.57 -5.60
N ARG A 296 3.15 14.80 -4.82
CA ARG A 296 3.08 13.34 -4.94
C ARG A 296 2.58 12.91 -6.32
N TRP A 297 1.52 13.52 -6.85
CA TRP A 297 1.08 13.22 -8.22
C TRP A 297 2.15 13.49 -9.27
N SER A 298 2.95 14.52 -9.08
CA SER A 298 4.05 14.85 -9.99
C SER A 298 5.17 13.81 -9.89
N ASP A 299 5.59 13.47 -8.68
CA ASP A 299 6.68 12.54 -8.40
C ASP A 299 6.35 11.13 -8.91
N GLU A 300 5.10 10.71 -8.77
CA GLU A 300 4.58 9.42 -9.25
C GLU A 300 4.17 9.44 -10.73
N ASN A 301 4.40 10.52 -11.48
CA ASN A 301 4.05 10.68 -12.89
C ASN A 301 2.56 10.43 -13.22
N LEU A 302 1.65 10.77 -12.30
CA LEU A 302 0.21 10.61 -12.48
C LEU A 302 -0.42 11.73 -13.31
N LEU A 303 0.28 12.85 -13.48
CA LEU A 303 -0.17 14.03 -14.20
C LEU A 303 0.20 13.97 -15.70
N LEU A 304 -0.69 14.47 -16.54
CA LEU A 304 -0.38 14.69 -17.94
C LEU A 304 0.58 15.88 -18.11
N PRO A 305 1.44 15.89 -19.15
CA PRO A 305 2.35 17.01 -19.39
C PRO A 305 1.62 18.37 -19.39
N GLY A 306 2.07 19.26 -18.54
CA GLY A 306 1.51 20.61 -18.38
C GLY A 306 0.10 20.67 -17.77
N GLU A 307 -0.40 19.60 -17.16
CA GLU A 307 -1.75 19.53 -16.56
C GLU A 307 -1.91 20.52 -15.41
N ILE A 308 -0.96 20.59 -14.48
CA ILE A 308 -0.96 21.55 -13.38
C ILE A 308 -0.99 23.00 -13.91
N SER A 309 -0.14 23.33 -14.88
CA SER A 309 -0.09 24.69 -15.44
C SER A 309 -1.40 25.10 -16.13
N ARG A 310 -2.07 24.14 -16.80
CA ARG A 310 -3.40 24.39 -17.38
C ARG A 310 -4.48 24.57 -16.31
N TYR A 311 -4.40 23.79 -15.25
CA TYR A 311 -5.31 23.90 -14.12
C TYR A 311 -5.16 25.25 -13.41
N GLU A 312 -3.94 25.63 -13.06
CA GLU A 312 -3.64 26.92 -12.43
C GLU A 312 -4.06 28.12 -13.27
N ARG A 313 -3.85 28.04 -14.60
CA ARG A 313 -4.32 29.10 -15.49
C ARG A 313 -5.84 29.30 -15.42
N ARG A 314 -6.61 28.20 -15.40
CA ARG A 314 -8.07 28.29 -15.24
C ARG A 314 -8.47 28.92 -13.92
N LEU A 315 -7.77 28.60 -12.82
CA LEU A 315 -8.04 29.22 -11.52
C LEU A 315 -7.74 30.72 -11.53
N VAL A 316 -6.62 31.11 -12.16
CA VAL A 316 -6.25 32.54 -12.28
C VAL A 316 -7.25 33.31 -13.18
N GLU A 317 -7.64 32.75 -14.32
CA GLU A 317 -8.61 33.36 -15.22
C GLU A 317 -9.94 33.63 -14.49
N GLU A 318 -10.48 32.66 -13.76
CA GLU A 318 -11.72 32.85 -12.99
C GLU A 318 -11.57 33.84 -11.84
N TRP A 319 -10.40 33.81 -11.16
CA TRP A 319 -10.10 34.81 -10.15
C TRP A 319 -10.05 36.23 -10.78
N GLN A 320 -9.48 36.39 -11.96
CA GLN A 320 -9.40 37.68 -12.65
C GLN A 320 -10.79 38.29 -12.91
N ASP A 321 -11.77 37.46 -13.31
CA ASP A 321 -13.14 37.91 -13.51
C ASP A 321 -13.76 38.47 -12.23
N ILE A 322 -13.63 37.77 -11.12
CA ILE A 322 -14.16 38.20 -9.82
C ILE A 322 -13.37 39.40 -9.25
N PHE A 323 -12.06 39.41 -9.47
CA PHE A 323 -11.22 40.49 -9.02
C PHE A 323 -11.52 41.80 -9.79
N ALA A 324 -11.71 41.74 -11.11
CA ALA A 324 -12.12 42.87 -11.93
C ALA A 324 -13.49 43.42 -11.51
N GLU A 325 -14.47 42.53 -11.20
CA GLU A 325 -15.75 42.98 -10.65
C GLU A 325 -15.59 43.73 -9.31
N MET A 326 -14.66 43.27 -8.45
CA MET A 326 -14.34 44.01 -7.22
C MET A 326 -13.73 45.38 -7.53
N GLU A 327 -12.80 45.47 -8.49
CA GLU A 327 -12.17 46.74 -8.90
C GLU A 327 -13.20 47.72 -9.42
N ASP A 328 -14.11 47.27 -10.29
CA ASP A 328 -15.16 48.09 -10.86
C ASP A 328 -16.18 48.61 -9.81
N ASN A 329 -16.44 47.80 -8.79
CA ASN A 329 -17.38 48.15 -7.71
C ASN A 329 -16.77 49.03 -6.62
N LEU A 330 -15.44 49.08 -6.49
CA LEU A 330 -14.74 49.93 -5.56
C LEU A 330 -14.51 51.31 -6.16
N GLY A 331 -15.16 52.34 -5.61
CA GLY A 331 -14.92 53.72 -6.03
C GLY A 331 -13.49 54.21 -5.74
N ALA A 332 -13.06 55.26 -6.47
CA ALA A 332 -11.71 55.84 -6.29
C ALA A 332 -11.40 56.33 -4.86
N GLU A 333 -12.43 56.68 -4.09
CA GLU A 333 -12.36 57.16 -2.70
C GLU A 333 -12.67 56.08 -1.68
N ALA A 334 -12.63 54.76 -2.07
CA ALA A 334 -12.95 53.67 -1.19
C ALA A 334 -12.05 53.63 0.05
N THR A 335 -12.69 53.58 1.21
CA THR A 335 -12.01 53.46 2.51
C THR A 335 -11.35 52.09 2.66
N GLU A 336 -10.38 52.00 3.55
CA GLU A 336 -9.73 50.70 3.86
C GLU A 336 -10.73 49.65 4.33
N ALA A 337 -11.76 50.03 5.07
CA ALA A 337 -12.80 49.12 5.53
C ALA A 337 -13.62 48.55 4.36
N GLU A 338 -13.94 49.34 3.36
CA GLU A 338 -14.62 48.89 2.14
C GLU A 338 -13.74 47.97 1.30
N LYS A 339 -12.44 48.32 1.15
CA LYS A 339 -11.46 47.46 0.46
C LYS A 339 -11.31 46.08 1.12
N VAL A 340 -11.20 46.04 2.47
CA VAL A 340 -11.13 44.80 3.21
C VAL A 340 -12.44 43.99 3.10
N ALA A 341 -13.60 44.66 3.12
CA ALA A 341 -14.89 43.97 2.97
C ALA A 341 -15.01 43.32 1.57
N ALA A 342 -14.67 44.05 0.53
CA ALA A 342 -14.68 43.52 -0.85
C ALA A 342 -13.66 42.36 -1.02
N ALA A 343 -12.47 42.51 -0.47
CA ALA A 343 -11.44 41.49 -0.48
C ALA A 343 -11.91 40.20 0.22
N LYS A 344 -12.69 40.31 1.30
CA LYS A 344 -13.29 39.13 1.97
C LYS A 344 -14.29 38.39 1.08
N GLU A 345 -15.00 39.09 0.22
CA GLU A 345 -15.92 38.47 -0.73
C GLU A 345 -15.15 37.68 -1.80
N VAL A 346 -14.05 38.22 -2.35
CA VAL A 346 -13.17 37.49 -3.28
C VAL A 346 -12.61 36.23 -2.62
N TYR A 347 -12.13 36.36 -1.39
CA TYR A 347 -11.62 35.21 -0.62
C TYR A 347 -12.72 34.17 -0.33
N ARG A 348 -13.91 34.61 0.02
CA ARG A 348 -15.07 33.73 0.25
C ARG A 348 -15.44 32.96 -1.01
N TRP A 349 -15.48 33.65 -2.16
CA TRP A 349 -15.72 33.00 -3.45
C TRP A 349 -14.67 31.92 -3.73
N ALA A 350 -13.39 32.23 -3.65
CA ALA A 350 -12.31 31.27 -3.90
C ALA A 350 -12.38 30.03 -3.00
N THR A 351 -12.78 30.17 -1.73
CA THR A 351 -12.80 29.10 -0.74
C THR A 351 -14.12 28.34 -0.63
N ARG A 352 -15.23 28.87 -1.17
CA ARG A 352 -16.56 28.27 -1.03
C ARG A 352 -17.29 28.02 -2.34
N GLU A 353 -17.10 28.87 -3.34
CA GLU A 353 -17.88 28.88 -4.55
C GLU A 353 -17.11 28.41 -5.77
N ALA A 354 -15.80 28.73 -5.84
CA ALA A 354 -14.91 28.28 -6.90
C ALA A 354 -14.60 26.78 -6.77
N ARG A 355 -15.48 25.94 -7.33
CA ARG A 355 -15.33 24.48 -7.36
C ARG A 355 -14.72 24.05 -8.69
N ARG A 356 -13.40 24.22 -8.84
CA ARG A 356 -12.68 23.77 -10.04
C ARG A 356 -11.80 22.58 -9.72
N CYS A 357 -12.23 21.44 -10.19
CA CYS A 357 -11.46 20.21 -10.11
C CYS A 357 -10.32 20.22 -11.13
N ILE A 358 -9.19 19.62 -10.78
CA ILE A 358 -8.10 19.40 -11.73
C ILE A 358 -8.55 18.42 -12.82
N ARG A 359 -9.27 17.36 -12.43
CA ARG A 359 -10.01 16.42 -13.29
C ARG A 359 -11.45 16.30 -12.81
N PRO A 360 -12.41 15.93 -13.67
CA PRO A 360 -13.83 15.94 -13.35
C PRO A 360 -14.22 15.16 -12.09
N ASP A 361 -13.59 14.03 -11.87
CA ASP A 361 -13.91 13.10 -10.76
C ASP A 361 -12.98 13.31 -9.54
N CYS A 362 -11.98 14.19 -9.62
CA CYS A 362 -11.09 14.57 -8.53
C CYS A 362 -11.63 15.85 -7.88
N ASP A 363 -12.68 15.72 -7.07
CA ASP A 363 -13.43 16.84 -6.49
C ASP A 363 -13.11 17.13 -5.03
N GLU A 364 -11.99 16.61 -4.52
CA GLU A 364 -11.57 16.83 -3.13
C GLU A 364 -11.37 18.33 -2.84
N PRO A 365 -12.14 18.91 -1.89
CA PRO A 365 -12.20 20.37 -1.73
C PRO A 365 -10.87 21.04 -1.40
N PHE A 366 -9.97 20.37 -0.67
CA PHE A 366 -8.68 20.97 -0.32
C PHE A 366 -7.77 21.16 -1.53
N VAL A 367 -7.94 20.39 -2.61
CA VAL A 367 -7.13 20.50 -3.83
C VAL A 367 -7.38 21.87 -4.48
N ALA A 368 -8.65 22.26 -4.66
CA ALA A 368 -9.00 23.56 -5.25
C ALA A 368 -8.64 24.72 -4.30
N LYS A 369 -9.09 24.66 -3.05
CA LYS A 369 -8.83 25.71 -2.05
C LYS A 369 -7.35 25.95 -1.81
N GLY A 370 -6.60 24.87 -1.60
CA GLY A 370 -5.16 24.95 -1.39
C GLY A 370 -4.43 25.42 -2.63
N SER A 371 -4.91 25.09 -3.84
CA SER A 371 -4.32 25.61 -5.09
C SER A 371 -4.48 27.12 -5.21
N PHE A 372 -5.61 27.70 -4.77
CA PHE A 372 -5.73 29.17 -4.67
C PHE A 372 -4.71 29.75 -3.67
N HIS A 373 -4.48 29.09 -2.54
CA HIS A 373 -3.46 29.55 -1.58
C HIS A 373 -2.03 29.40 -2.12
N ILE A 374 -1.72 28.35 -2.90
CA ILE A 374 -0.42 28.18 -3.58
C ILE A 374 -0.23 29.34 -4.58
N LEU A 375 -1.23 29.65 -5.38
CA LEU A 375 -1.17 30.77 -6.32
C LEU A 375 -1.06 32.13 -5.63
N ALA A 376 -1.67 32.29 -4.45
CA ALA A 376 -1.54 33.48 -3.63
C ALA A 376 -0.13 33.60 -3.02
N ASP A 377 0.47 32.48 -2.63
CA ASP A 377 1.85 32.43 -2.14
C ASP A 377 2.86 32.84 -3.21
N ASP A 378 2.60 32.43 -4.46
CA ASP A 378 3.37 32.80 -5.65
C ASP A 378 3.07 34.20 -6.18
N LEU A 379 2.23 35.01 -5.50
CA LEU A 379 1.77 36.34 -5.94
C LEU A 379 1.08 36.36 -7.33
N ARG A 380 0.62 35.23 -7.81
CA ARG A 380 -0.10 35.12 -9.08
C ARG A 380 -1.57 35.52 -8.98
N LEU A 381 -2.07 35.61 -7.74
CA LEU A 381 -3.37 36.15 -7.38
C LEU A 381 -3.33 36.73 -5.96
N GLY A 382 -4.35 37.49 -5.60
CA GLY A 382 -4.47 38.04 -4.26
C GLY A 382 -5.91 38.37 -3.89
N TRP A 383 -6.12 38.70 -2.63
CA TRP A 383 -7.45 38.95 -2.09
C TRP A 383 -7.75 40.44 -2.02
N HIS A 384 -6.81 41.24 -1.52
CA HIS A 384 -6.95 42.69 -1.34
C HIS A 384 -6.60 43.42 -2.64
N ILE A 385 -7.31 44.48 -2.98
CA ILE A 385 -7.09 45.27 -4.22
C ILE A 385 -5.63 45.76 -4.34
N ASP A 386 -5.01 46.14 -3.22
CA ASP A 386 -3.64 46.61 -3.17
C ASP A 386 -2.63 45.51 -2.77
N PHE A 387 -2.98 44.21 -2.93
CA PHE A 387 -2.17 43.10 -2.36
C PHE A 387 -0.71 43.12 -2.86
N LEU A 388 -0.52 43.35 -4.15
CA LEU A 388 0.81 43.31 -4.77
C LEU A 388 1.70 44.43 -4.22
N ALA A 389 1.20 45.67 -4.21
CA ALA A 389 1.94 46.82 -3.72
C ALA A 389 2.30 46.72 -2.24
N ARG A 390 1.37 46.19 -1.41
CA ARG A 390 1.59 46.02 0.04
C ARG A 390 2.58 44.90 0.36
N LEU A 391 2.54 43.81 -0.38
CA LEU A 391 3.44 42.69 -0.14
C LEU A 391 4.83 42.93 -0.69
N MET A 392 4.97 43.56 -1.85
CA MET A 392 6.28 43.97 -2.38
C MET A 392 7.01 44.89 -1.42
N ALA A 393 6.32 45.86 -0.81
CA ALA A 393 6.89 46.75 0.19
C ALA A 393 7.38 46.04 1.47
N VAL A 394 6.87 44.87 1.78
CA VAL A 394 7.28 44.05 2.94
C VAL A 394 8.36 43.05 2.57
N LEU A 395 8.41 42.59 1.32
CA LEU A 395 9.37 41.58 0.85
C LEU A 395 10.68 42.23 0.34
N GLU A 396 10.66 43.48 -0.10
CA GLU A 396 11.87 44.22 -0.39
C GLU A 396 12.64 44.46 0.94
N PRO A 397 13.90 43.99 1.08
CA PRO A 397 14.71 44.34 2.25
C PRO A 397 14.85 45.85 2.27
N ALA A 398 14.62 46.48 3.44
CA ALA A 398 14.92 47.89 3.64
C ALA A 398 16.37 48.13 3.21
N GLU A 399 16.58 48.78 2.08
CA GLU A 399 17.93 49.25 1.71
C GLU A 399 18.46 50.01 2.90
N ALA A 400 19.56 49.51 3.46
CA ALA A 400 20.23 50.12 4.56
C ALA A 400 20.57 51.55 4.15
N THR A 401 19.82 52.48 4.69
CA THR A 401 20.19 53.91 4.65
C THR A 401 21.46 54.05 5.49
N SER A 402 22.60 53.80 4.86
CA SER A 402 23.89 54.20 5.38
C SER A 402 24.18 55.62 4.87
N ALA A 403 23.92 56.56 5.73
CA ALA A 403 24.49 57.89 5.64
C ALA A 403 25.74 57.98 6.53
#